data_e72f9f1463a2708b6467b94a489db94f
#
_entry.id   e72f9f1463a2708b6467b94a489db94f
#
_cell.length_a   1.000
_cell.length_b   1.000
_cell.length_c   1.000
_cell.angle_alpha   90.00
_cell.angle_beta   90.00
_cell.angle_gamma   90.00
#
_symmetry.space_group_name_H-M   'P 1'
#
loop_
_entity.id
_entity.type
_entity.pdbx_description
1 polymer ?
#
loop_
_entity_poly.entity_id
_entity_poly.type
_entity_poly.pdbx_seq_one_letter_code
_entity_poly.pdbx_strand_id
1 'polypeptide(L)'
;SEHIKFKIQIPNKKIIIPLNPQLISWTLENLIKNGIDAMKGKGSLNLRLLEKASEIEILISDTGSGMKKEVANKIFKPGFTTKNRGWGLGLSLAKRIIVDFHKGKISVLKTVLGKGTSFQVLLKKAPFKNSKE
;
A
#
# COMPACT_ATOMS: atom_id res chain seq x y z
N SER A 1 -2.60 -15.99 -11.12
CA SER A 1 -1.67 -15.45 -12.05
C SER A 1 -0.45 -16.29 -12.14
N GLU A 2 -0.39 -16.97 -13.25
CA GLU A 2 0.57 -18.03 -13.44
C GLU A 2 1.99 -17.52 -13.66
N HIS A 3 2.16 -16.28 -14.06
CA HIS A 3 3.45 -15.72 -14.41
C HIS A 3 3.82 -14.48 -13.59
N ILE A 4 3.27 -14.38 -12.39
CA ILE A 4 3.63 -13.31 -11.49
C ILE A 4 4.63 -13.84 -10.47
N LYS A 5 5.76 -13.17 -10.38
CA LYS A 5 6.78 -13.48 -9.40
C LYS A 5 6.55 -12.62 -8.16
N PHE A 6 6.64 -13.24 -7.01
CA PHE A 6 6.51 -12.54 -5.74
C PHE A 6 7.84 -12.52 -5.01
N LYS A 7 8.20 -11.35 -4.51
CA LYS A 7 9.41 -11.19 -3.71
C LYS A 7 9.06 -10.46 -2.43
N ILE A 8 9.53 -10.99 -1.30
CA ILE A 8 9.32 -10.37 0.00
C ILE A 8 10.69 -10.11 0.61
N GLN A 9 10.93 -8.85 0.98
CA GLN A 9 12.18 -8.41 1.59
C GLN A 9 11.86 -7.78 2.93
N ILE A 10 12.21 -8.48 4.01
CA ILE A 10 11.96 -8.02 5.37
C ILE A 10 13.23 -8.10 6.19
N PRO A 11 13.37 -7.28 7.25
CA PRO A 11 14.53 -7.33 8.13
C PRO A 11 14.65 -8.68 8.82
N ASN A 12 15.87 -9.07 9.11
CA ASN A 12 16.14 -10.32 9.81
C ASN A 12 16.09 -10.11 11.33
N LYS A 13 15.01 -9.51 11.79
CA LYS A 13 14.77 -9.31 13.22
C LYS A 13 13.30 -9.08 13.46
N LYS A 14 12.88 -9.32 14.69
CA LYS A 14 11.50 -9.09 15.09
C LYS A 14 11.26 -7.60 15.32
N ILE A 15 10.21 -7.08 14.71
CA ILE A 15 9.81 -5.69 14.88
C ILE A 15 8.39 -5.68 15.42
N ILE A 16 8.19 -4.99 16.52
CA ILE A 16 6.89 -4.90 17.17
C ILE A 16 6.46 -3.44 17.19
N ILE A 17 5.29 -3.16 16.61
CA ILE A 17 4.72 -1.80 16.59
C ILE A 17 3.24 -1.87 16.96
N PRO A 18 2.67 -0.78 17.45
CA PRO A 18 1.24 -0.73 17.73
C PRO A 18 0.46 -0.68 16.42
N LEU A 19 -0.41 -1.67 16.22
CA LEU A 19 -1.29 -1.67 15.05
C LEU A 19 -2.45 -2.63 15.28
N ASN A 20 -3.47 -2.47 14.45
CA ASN A 20 -4.57 -3.43 14.38
C ASN A 20 -4.23 -4.45 13.30
N PRO A 21 -3.94 -5.71 13.65
CA PRO A 21 -3.48 -6.69 12.66
C PRO A 21 -4.48 -6.94 11.55
N GLN A 22 -5.77 -6.99 11.87
CA GLN A 22 -6.80 -7.28 10.88
C GLN A 22 -6.93 -6.15 9.86
N LEU A 23 -6.92 -4.91 10.33
CA LEU A 23 -7.02 -3.75 9.45
C LEU A 23 -5.78 -3.60 8.57
N ILE A 24 -4.60 -3.83 9.13
CA ILE A 24 -3.37 -3.74 8.35
C ILE A 24 -3.31 -4.88 7.33
N SER A 25 -3.67 -6.11 7.73
CA SER A 25 -3.72 -7.21 6.77
C SER A 25 -4.66 -6.91 5.62
N TRP A 26 -5.84 -6.40 5.91
CA TRP A 26 -6.80 -6.04 4.87
C TRP A 26 -6.22 -4.99 3.92
N THR A 27 -5.55 -3.98 4.48
CA THR A 27 -4.94 -2.93 3.67
C THR A 27 -3.86 -3.48 2.74
N LEU A 28 -2.95 -4.29 3.28
CA LEU A 28 -1.88 -4.88 2.48
C LEU A 28 -2.43 -5.80 1.39
N GLU A 29 -3.41 -6.62 1.72
CA GLU A 29 -4.05 -7.47 0.73
C GLU A 29 -4.67 -6.66 -0.39
N ASN A 30 -5.30 -5.55 -0.06
CA ASN A 30 -5.94 -4.70 -1.05
C ASN A 30 -4.89 -4.07 -1.99
N LEU A 31 -3.78 -3.60 -1.44
CA LEU A 31 -2.69 -3.06 -2.25
C LEU A 31 -2.06 -4.13 -3.14
N ILE A 32 -1.88 -5.34 -2.60
CA ILE A 32 -1.34 -6.47 -3.36
C ILE A 32 -2.27 -6.84 -4.50
N LYS A 33 -3.58 -6.93 -4.25
CA LYS A 33 -4.56 -7.24 -5.28
C LYS A 33 -4.56 -6.20 -6.40
N ASN A 34 -4.44 -4.93 -6.02
CA ASN A 34 -4.35 -3.88 -7.03
C ASN A 34 -3.12 -4.05 -7.93
N GLY A 35 -1.99 -4.43 -7.34
CA GLY A 35 -0.78 -4.70 -8.12
C GLY A 35 -0.94 -5.88 -9.05
N ILE A 36 -1.53 -6.96 -8.55
CA ILE A 36 -1.78 -8.15 -9.35
C ILE A 36 -2.71 -7.82 -10.52
N ASP A 37 -3.80 -7.10 -10.26
CA ASP A 37 -4.74 -6.71 -11.31
C ASP A 37 -4.06 -5.86 -12.37
N ALA A 38 -3.19 -4.96 -11.97
CA ALA A 38 -2.49 -4.07 -12.89
C ALA A 38 -1.50 -4.81 -13.80
N MET A 39 -1.03 -5.96 -13.37
CA MET A 39 -0.05 -6.75 -14.15
C MET A 39 -0.69 -7.65 -15.18
N LYS A 40 -1.97 -7.90 -15.07
CA LYS A 40 -2.73 -8.68 -16.07
C LYS A 40 -2.10 -10.04 -16.38
N GLY A 41 -1.74 -10.77 -15.33
CA GLY A 41 -1.26 -12.13 -15.43
C GLY A 41 0.24 -12.31 -15.59
N LYS A 42 1.01 -11.24 -15.74
CA LYS A 42 2.47 -11.36 -15.91
C LYS A 42 3.19 -10.17 -15.30
N GLY A 43 4.21 -10.45 -14.51
CA GLY A 43 5.03 -9.41 -13.92
C GLY A 43 5.66 -9.81 -12.61
N SER A 44 6.07 -8.82 -11.85
CA SER A 44 6.71 -9.03 -10.56
C SER A 44 6.08 -8.11 -9.51
N LEU A 45 5.80 -8.67 -8.35
CA LEU A 45 5.32 -7.90 -7.21
C LEU A 45 6.34 -8.04 -6.08
N ASN A 46 6.80 -6.91 -5.57
CA ASN A 46 7.78 -6.87 -4.50
C ASN A 46 7.17 -6.18 -3.28
N LEU A 47 7.20 -6.86 -2.15
CA LEU A 47 6.82 -6.29 -0.87
C LEU A 47 8.10 -6.13 -0.05
N ARG A 48 8.37 -4.91 0.37
CA ARG A 48 9.57 -4.60 1.12
C ARG A 48 9.22 -3.86 2.39
N LEU A 49 9.80 -4.30 3.50
CA LEU A 49 9.62 -3.65 4.79
C LEU A 49 10.97 -3.12 5.26
N LEU A 50 11.00 -1.83 5.60
CA LEU A 50 12.20 -1.14 6.05
C LEU A 50 11.94 -0.52 7.41
N GLU A 51 12.85 -0.74 8.32
CA GLU A 51 12.78 -0.10 9.62
C GLU A 51 13.55 1.23 9.57
N LYS A 52 12.89 2.29 9.97
CA LYS A 52 13.50 3.62 10.10
C LYS A 52 13.52 4.02 11.56
N ALA A 53 14.09 5.19 11.87
CA ALA A 53 14.27 5.62 13.24
C ALA A 53 12.94 5.66 14.03
N SER A 54 11.89 6.25 13.47
CA SER A 54 10.63 6.46 14.18
C SER A 54 9.45 5.78 13.54
N GLU A 55 9.64 5.11 12.41
CA GLU A 55 8.54 4.51 11.67
C GLU A 55 8.99 3.29 10.87
N ILE A 56 8.01 2.51 10.44
CA ILE A 56 8.19 1.38 9.55
C ILE A 56 7.67 1.78 8.18
N GLU A 57 8.45 1.51 7.15
CA GLU A 57 8.04 1.74 5.78
C GLU A 57 7.73 0.41 5.11
N ILE A 58 6.55 0.33 4.50
CA ILE A 58 6.16 -0.82 3.68
C ILE A 58 6.01 -0.33 2.25
N LEU A 59 6.75 -0.96 1.34
CA LEU A 59 6.70 -0.65 -0.08
C LEU A 59 6.10 -1.84 -0.82
N ILE A 60 5.08 -1.59 -1.62
CA ILE A 60 4.47 -2.60 -2.46
C ILE A 60 4.59 -2.13 -3.89
N SER A 61 5.44 -2.81 -4.66
CA SER A 61 5.79 -2.40 -6.01
C SER A 61 5.37 -3.48 -7.00
N ASP A 62 4.72 -3.06 -8.08
CA ASP A 62 4.35 -3.95 -9.17
C ASP A 62 4.95 -3.46 -10.47
N THR A 63 4.97 -4.35 -11.46
CA THR A 63 5.42 -4.03 -12.82
C THR A 63 4.24 -3.98 -13.78
N GLY A 64 3.11 -3.50 -13.29
CA GLY A 64 1.88 -3.43 -14.07
C GLY A 64 1.79 -2.21 -14.98
N SER A 65 0.57 -1.85 -15.28
CA SER A 65 0.28 -0.79 -16.26
C SER A 65 0.72 0.60 -15.82
N GLY A 66 0.92 0.82 -14.52
CA GLY A 66 1.19 2.15 -14.02
C GLY A 66 -0.02 3.08 -14.18
N MET A 67 0.16 4.33 -13.83
CA MET A 67 -0.92 5.31 -13.88
C MET A 67 -0.40 6.64 -14.38
N LYS A 68 -1.27 7.37 -15.05
CA LYS A 68 -1.01 8.79 -15.32
C LYS A 68 -1.07 9.56 -14.00
N LYS A 69 -0.37 10.66 -13.94
CA LYS A 69 -0.30 11.49 -12.74
C LYS A 69 -1.70 11.92 -12.26
N GLU A 70 -2.57 12.30 -13.20
CA GLU A 70 -3.92 12.71 -12.85
C GLU A 70 -4.71 11.61 -12.17
N VAL A 71 -4.52 10.36 -12.61
CA VAL A 71 -5.16 9.20 -12.02
C VAL A 71 -4.58 8.97 -10.62
N ALA A 72 -3.25 8.97 -10.50
CA ALA A 72 -2.59 8.74 -9.22
C ALA A 72 -3.04 9.74 -8.15
N ASN A 73 -3.32 10.98 -8.54
CA ASN A 73 -3.78 12.01 -7.62
C ASN A 73 -5.20 11.78 -7.11
N LYS A 74 -5.96 10.88 -7.73
CA LYS A 74 -7.38 10.68 -7.41
C LYS A 74 -7.70 9.33 -6.81
N ILE A 75 -6.76 8.39 -6.83
CA ILE A 75 -7.08 6.99 -6.51
C ILE A 75 -7.52 6.75 -5.07
N PHE A 76 -7.20 7.66 -4.16
CA PHE A 76 -7.63 7.53 -2.77
C PHE A 76 -8.98 8.19 -2.49
N LYS A 77 -9.59 8.82 -3.49
CA LYS A 77 -10.90 9.44 -3.30
C LYS A 77 -11.99 8.39 -3.27
N PRO A 78 -12.98 8.53 -2.38
CA PRO A 78 -14.11 7.60 -2.37
C PRO A 78 -14.82 7.55 -3.72
N GLY A 79 -15.14 6.35 -4.16
CA GLY A 79 -15.85 6.13 -5.43
C GLY A 79 -14.96 6.08 -6.65
N PHE A 80 -13.69 6.47 -6.56
CA PHE A 80 -12.80 6.41 -7.71
C PHE A 80 -12.37 4.97 -7.98
N THR A 81 -12.53 4.52 -9.22
CA THR A 81 -12.04 3.22 -9.66
C THR A 81 -11.88 3.22 -11.16
N THR A 82 -10.84 2.52 -11.65
CA THR A 82 -10.64 2.26 -13.07
C THR A 82 -11.10 0.85 -13.44
N LYS A 83 -11.60 0.08 -12.49
CA LYS A 83 -12.04 -1.29 -12.71
C LYS A 83 -13.49 -1.31 -13.14
N ASN A 84 -13.84 -2.28 -13.98
CA ASN A 84 -15.22 -2.46 -14.44
C ASN A 84 -16.16 -2.85 -13.31
N ARG A 85 -15.63 -3.50 -12.32
CA ARG A 85 -16.38 -3.87 -11.12
C ARG A 85 -15.56 -3.44 -9.93
N GLY A 86 -16.21 -3.12 -8.90
CA GLY A 86 -15.57 -2.61 -7.72
C GLY A 86 -16.32 -1.38 -7.27
N TRP A 87 -16.25 -1.14 -6.02
CA TRP A 87 -17.03 -0.11 -5.40
C TRP A 87 -16.27 1.22 -5.31
N GLY A 88 -15.00 1.23 -5.72
CA GLY A 88 -14.16 2.39 -5.58
C GLY A 88 -13.85 2.74 -4.14
N LEU A 89 -13.98 1.77 -3.24
CA LEU A 89 -13.78 2.00 -1.81
C LEU A 89 -12.47 1.45 -1.29
N GLY A 90 -11.81 0.54 -2.01
CA GLY A 90 -10.63 -0.15 -1.52
C GLY A 90 -9.51 0.79 -1.08
N LEU A 91 -9.10 1.70 -1.96
CA LEU A 91 -8.01 2.62 -1.63
C LEU A 91 -8.45 3.75 -0.70
N SER A 92 -9.69 4.22 -0.81
CA SER A 92 -10.18 5.23 0.12
C SER A 92 -10.29 4.65 1.53
N LEU A 93 -10.72 3.41 1.66
CA LEU A 93 -10.79 2.76 2.96
C LEU A 93 -9.39 2.46 3.49
N ALA A 94 -8.47 2.02 2.63
CA ALA A 94 -7.07 1.84 3.01
C ALA A 94 -6.49 3.12 3.59
N LYS A 95 -6.78 4.25 2.98
CA LYS A 95 -6.31 5.54 3.48
C LYS A 95 -6.90 5.86 4.86
N ARG A 96 -8.18 5.60 5.06
CA ARG A 96 -8.79 5.82 6.38
C ARG A 96 -8.15 4.94 7.44
N ILE A 97 -7.89 3.69 7.12
CA ILE A 97 -7.24 2.77 8.05
C ILE A 97 -5.85 3.27 8.42
N ILE A 98 -5.05 3.62 7.44
CA ILE A 98 -3.66 4.03 7.68
C ILE A 98 -3.60 5.41 8.32
N VAL A 99 -4.34 6.38 7.82
CA VAL A 99 -4.23 7.77 8.25
C VAL A 99 -5.08 8.05 9.49
N ASP A 100 -6.37 7.73 9.42
CA ASP A 100 -7.28 8.11 10.51
C ASP A 100 -7.11 7.18 11.71
N PHE A 101 -7.04 5.89 11.49
CA PHE A 101 -6.94 4.92 12.58
C PHE A 101 -5.51 4.79 13.11
N HIS A 102 -4.53 4.66 12.23
CA HIS A 102 -3.14 4.40 12.64
C HIS A 102 -2.27 5.65 12.71
N LYS A 103 -2.76 6.80 12.26
CA LYS A 103 -2.00 8.06 12.20
C LYS A 103 -0.73 7.94 11.38
N GLY A 104 -0.75 7.05 10.41
CA GLY A 104 0.33 6.84 9.47
C GLY A 104 0.11 7.60 8.17
N LYS A 105 0.81 7.17 7.12
CA LYS A 105 0.70 7.76 5.80
C LYS A 105 0.62 6.66 4.75
N ILE A 106 -0.13 6.91 3.69
CA ILE A 106 -0.19 6.04 2.53
C ILE A 106 -0.16 6.92 1.29
N SER A 107 0.63 6.52 0.30
CA SER A 107 0.78 7.32 -0.91
C SER A 107 1.27 6.46 -2.07
N VAL A 108 1.13 7.01 -3.27
CA VAL A 108 1.83 6.48 -4.44
C VAL A 108 3.23 7.09 -4.40
N LEU A 109 4.23 6.26 -4.11
CA LEU A 109 5.60 6.73 -4.07
C LEU A 109 6.12 7.00 -5.48
N LYS A 110 5.77 6.10 -6.42
CA LYS A 110 6.22 6.21 -7.79
C LYS A 110 5.23 5.47 -8.70
N THR A 111 4.94 6.05 -9.84
CA THR A 111 4.19 5.36 -10.88
C THR A 111 4.67 5.84 -12.24
N VAL A 112 4.86 4.89 -13.16
CA VAL A 112 5.27 5.18 -14.52
C VAL A 112 4.38 4.37 -15.45
N LEU A 113 3.68 5.07 -16.33
CA LEU A 113 2.75 4.43 -17.26
C LEU A 113 3.49 3.38 -18.07
N GLY A 114 2.93 2.18 -18.12
CA GLY A 114 3.53 1.04 -18.81
C GLY A 114 4.62 0.32 -18.04
N LYS A 115 5.03 0.80 -16.86
CA LYS A 115 6.12 0.20 -16.11
C LYS A 115 5.73 -0.27 -14.72
N GLY A 116 4.77 0.38 -14.08
CA GLY A 116 4.29 -0.09 -12.79
C GLY A 116 4.12 1.00 -11.75
N THR A 117 3.76 0.57 -10.56
CA THR A 117 3.44 1.46 -9.44
C THR A 117 4.05 0.95 -8.15
N SER A 118 4.52 1.87 -7.32
CA SER A 118 4.96 1.57 -5.96
C SER A 118 4.12 2.37 -4.97
N PHE A 119 3.46 1.64 -4.07
CA PHE A 119 2.74 2.24 -2.95
C PHE A 119 3.63 2.24 -1.72
N GLN A 120 3.51 3.29 -0.93
CA GLN A 120 4.23 3.43 0.33
C GLN A 120 3.25 3.55 1.48
N VAL A 121 3.46 2.75 2.52
CA VAL A 121 2.75 2.86 3.79
C VAL A 121 3.76 3.14 4.87
N LEU A 122 3.50 4.17 5.69
CA LEU A 122 4.34 4.51 6.82
C LEU A 122 3.55 4.36 8.11
N LEU A 123 4.08 3.59 9.05
CA LEU A 123 3.46 3.33 10.34
C LEU A 123 4.43 3.71 11.45
N LYS A 124 3.93 4.39 12.47
CA LYS A 124 4.75 4.84 13.58
C LYS A 124 5.16 3.67 14.48
N LYS A 125 6.39 3.70 14.96
CA LYS A 125 6.91 2.69 15.87
C LYS A 125 6.38 2.87 17.30
N ALA A 126 6.12 4.10 17.70
CA ALA A 126 5.61 4.41 19.03
C ALA A 126 4.10 4.57 19.01
N PRO A 127 3.41 4.32 20.14
CA PRO A 127 1.98 4.55 20.22
C PRO A 127 1.62 6.00 19.89
N PHE A 128 0.40 6.19 19.41
CA PHE A 128 -0.09 7.53 19.12
C PHE A 128 -0.23 8.31 20.42
N LYS A 129 0.20 9.57 20.41
CA LYS A 129 0.01 10.43 21.57
C LYS A 129 -1.26 11.23 21.43
N ASN A 130 -2.00 11.29 22.53
CA ASN A 130 -3.10 12.23 22.63
C ASN A 130 -2.54 13.60 22.96
N SER A 131 -3.33 14.65 22.68
CA SER A 131 -2.93 16.01 22.99
C SER A 131 -2.70 16.24 24.48
N LYS A 132 -3.17 15.35 25.34
CA LYS A 132 -3.01 15.44 26.78
C LYS A 132 -1.71 14.81 27.28
N GLU A 133 -1.01 14.18 26.42
CA GLU A 133 0.26 13.55 26.73
C GLU A 133 1.39 14.41 26.20
#